data_a31276b40f6a6e5403fdc44c6f925d9c
#
_entry.id   a31276b40f6a6e5403fdc44c6f925d9c
#
_cell.length_a   1.000
_cell.length_b   1.000
_cell.length_c   1.000
_cell.angle_alpha   90.00
_cell.angle_beta   90.00
_cell.angle_gamma   90.00
#
_symmetry.space_group_name_H-M   'P 1'
#
loop_
_entity.id
_entity.type
_entity.pdbx_description
1 polymer ?
#
loop_
_entity_poly.entity_id
_entity_poly.type
_entity_poly.pdbx_seq_one_letter_code
_entity_poly.pdbx_strand_id
1 'polypeptide(L)'
;MKTIAFFDAKSYDRASFMRYRGEDFNIRFFENKLNSDTVSMAACCDGVCAFVNDTIDREVIDRLEEYGVGIIAMRCAGYNNVDLKAAAGRIRIVRVPAYSPYAVAEHGMGLILTLNRKIHRAYIRTRDHNFSLEGLIGFDMYGKTAGIIGTGKIGRCFADICTGFGMNILGYDPFESPEFAGKYTDLDTLLAQSDIISLHCPLTRENRHLINSDTISKMKTGAYIINTSRGQLIDTPALMDGLKSGKVGAAGLDVYEEETDLFFEDFSEEIIRDDILSTLISMPNVIVTSHQAFLTKEALDAIARTTADNFKDYFE
;
A
#
# COMPACT_ATOMS: atom_id res chain seq x y z
N MET A 1 23.15 -18.19 19.32
CA MET A 1 22.72 -17.48 18.10
C MET A 1 21.27 -17.86 17.88
N LYS A 2 20.39 -16.89 17.82
CA LYS A 2 18.94 -17.10 17.65
C LYS A 2 18.59 -17.35 16.19
N THR A 3 17.59 -18.20 15.92
CA THR A 3 17.17 -18.55 14.56
C THR A 3 15.80 -17.94 14.26
N ILE A 4 15.71 -17.20 13.14
CA ILE A 4 14.50 -16.55 12.69
C ILE A 4 13.98 -17.24 11.43
N ALA A 5 12.72 -17.66 11.43
CA ALA A 5 12.00 -18.11 10.24
C ALA A 5 11.47 -16.88 9.51
N PHE A 6 11.92 -16.66 8.29
CA PHE A 6 11.49 -15.52 7.46
C PHE A 6 10.61 -16.03 6.32
N PHE A 7 9.31 -15.74 6.37
CA PHE A 7 8.32 -16.21 5.40
C PHE A 7 8.09 -15.19 4.28
N ASP A 8 7.56 -15.65 3.15
CA ASP A 8 7.31 -14.87 1.93
C ASP A 8 8.54 -14.05 1.50
N ALA A 9 9.70 -14.66 1.54
CA ALA A 9 10.97 -14.00 1.29
C ALA A 9 11.20 -13.78 -0.20
N LYS A 10 11.27 -12.53 -0.62
CA LYS A 10 11.65 -12.15 -1.98
C LYS A 10 13.16 -11.82 -2.05
N SER A 11 13.72 -11.75 -3.25
CA SER A 11 15.15 -11.49 -3.45
C SER A 11 15.63 -10.16 -2.84
N TYR A 12 14.79 -9.12 -2.92
CA TYR A 12 15.09 -7.80 -2.35
C TYR A 12 15.09 -7.81 -0.80
N ASP A 13 14.27 -8.65 -0.17
CA ASP A 13 14.28 -8.84 1.29
C ASP A 13 15.61 -9.45 1.73
N ARG A 14 16.03 -10.55 1.08
CA ARG A 14 17.31 -11.22 1.39
C ARG A 14 18.49 -10.24 1.37
N ALA A 15 18.55 -9.39 0.34
CA ALA A 15 19.62 -8.40 0.18
C ALA A 15 19.66 -7.40 1.34
N SER A 16 18.51 -6.87 1.76
CA SER A 16 18.40 -5.89 2.83
C SER A 16 18.62 -6.52 4.21
N PHE A 17 17.95 -7.63 4.51
CA PHE A 17 18.06 -8.29 5.83
C PHE A 17 19.43 -8.87 6.12
N MET A 18 20.12 -9.44 5.10
CA MET A 18 21.50 -9.92 5.27
C MET A 18 22.50 -8.82 5.66
N ARG A 19 22.20 -7.55 5.33
CA ARG A 19 23.02 -6.40 5.71
C ARG A 19 22.86 -6.03 7.20
N TYR A 20 21.64 -6.18 7.75
CA TYR A 20 21.31 -5.69 9.10
C TYR A 20 21.19 -6.79 10.17
N ARG A 21 21.19 -8.08 9.79
CA ARG A 21 21.08 -9.19 10.76
C ARG A 21 22.23 -9.25 11.80
N GLY A 22 23.39 -8.69 11.47
CA GLY A 22 24.60 -8.84 12.29
C GLY A 22 25.06 -10.30 12.40
N GLU A 23 25.78 -10.62 13.48
CA GLU A 23 26.17 -11.98 13.88
C GLU A 23 25.18 -12.60 14.88
N ASP A 24 24.15 -11.88 15.30
CA ASP A 24 23.24 -12.26 16.39
C ASP A 24 22.18 -13.27 15.93
N PHE A 25 21.82 -13.23 14.63
CA PHE A 25 20.72 -14.04 14.09
C PHE A 25 21.16 -14.92 12.92
N ASN A 26 20.65 -16.15 12.94
CA ASN A 26 20.58 -17.01 11.76
C ASN A 26 19.19 -16.87 11.13
N ILE A 27 19.10 -16.38 9.88
CA ILE A 27 17.83 -16.20 9.19
C ILE A 27 17.63 -17.36 8.19
N ARG A 28 16.55 -18.11 8.38
CA ARG A 28 16.09 -19.13 7.43
C ARG A 28 15.02 -18.51 6.55
N PHE A 29 15.36 -18.26 5.30
CA PHE A 29 14.44 -17.65 4.34
C PHE A 29 13.59 -18.71 3.65
N PHE A 30 12.26 -18.54 3.69
CA PHE A 30 11.28 -19.36 3.00
C PHE A 30 10.51 -18.49 2.00
N GLU A 31 10.35 -18.98 0.78
CA GLU A 31 9.56 -18.30 -0.27
C GLU A 31 8.05 -18.52 -0.06
N ASN A 32 7.69 -19.54 0.74
CA ASN A 32 6.31 -19.81 1.12
C ASN A 32 5.76 -18.73 2.05
N LYS A 33 4.47 -18.41 1.90
CA LYS A 33 3.70 -17.64 2.88
C LYS A 33 3.50 -18.46 4.16
N LEU A 34 3.43 -17.78 5.31
CA LEU A 34 3.04 -18.39 6.57
C LEU A 34 1.53 -18.63 6.61
N ASN A 35 1.15 -19.87 6.84
CA ASN A 35 -0.23 -20.31 7.07
C ASN A 35 -0.23 -21.65 7.82
N SER A 36 -1.40 -22.27 8.03
CA SER A 36 -1.51 -23.58 8.72
C SER A 36 -0.74 -24.70 8.05
N ASP A 37 -0.55 -24.69 6.73
CA ASP A 37 0.16 -25.73 5.99
C ASP A 37 1.68 -25.57 6.10
N THR A 38 2.17 -24.33 6.17
CA THR A 38 3.60 -23.99 6.11
C THR A 38 4.23 -23.67 7.47
N VAL A 39 3.42 -23.48 8.52
CA VAL A 39 3.89 -23.11 9.87
C VAL A 39 4.91 -24.09 10.43
N SER A 40 4.89 -25.37 10.02
CA SER A 40 5.88 -26.37 10.42
C SER A 40 7.32 -26.02 10.02
N MET A 41 7.52 -25.16 9.02
CA MET A 41 8.85 -24.66 8.62
C MET A 41 9.51 -23.79 9.71
N ALA A 42 8.71 -23.24 10.64
CA ALA A 42 9.21 -22.47 11.78
C ALA A 42 9.66 -23.37 12.95
N ALA A 43 9.53 -24.70 12.86
CA ALA A 43 10.02 -25.60 13.88
C ALA A 43 11.52 -25.39 14.14
N CYS A 44 11.91 -25.36 15.41
CA CYS A 44 13.27 -25.05 15.87
C CYS A 44 13.74 -23.62 15.56
N CYS A 45 12.82 -22.67 15.37
CA CYS A 45 13.12 -21.24 15.28
C CYS A 45 12.69 -20.53 16.57
N ASP A 46 13.43 -19.47 16.95
CA ASP A 46 13.14 -18.67 18.15
C ASP A 46 12.16 -17.53 17.85
N GLY A 47 12.08 -17.10 16.60
CA GLY A 47 11.22 -16.01 16.15
C GLY A 47 10.78 -16.17 14.69
N VAL A 48 9.76 -15.42 14.32
CA VAL A 48 9.20 -15.39 12.97
C VAL A 48 9.21 -13.96 12.42
N CYS A 49 9.66 -13.79 11.19
CA CYS A 49 9.45 -12.58 10.39
C CYS A 49 8.38 -12.85 9.36
N ALA A 50 7.31 -12.04 9.38
CA ALA A 50 6.14 -12.21 8.54
C ALA A 50 5.74 -10.92 7.80
N PHE A 51 4.88 -11.04 6.80
CA PHE A 51 4.40 -9.95 5.95
C PHE A 51 2.87 -9.86 5.92
N VAL A 52 2.33 -8.89 5.19
CA VAL A 52 0.88 -8.64 5.11
C VAL A 52 0.09 -9.79 4.48
N ASN A 53 0.75 -10.61 3.66
CA ASN A 53 0.13 -11.74 2.94
C ASN A 53 0.17 -13.05 3.71
N ASP A 54 0.84 -13.08 4.86
CA ASP A 54 0.85 -14.23 5.74
C ASP A 54 -0.47 -14.33 6.50
N THR A 55 -0.91 -15.54 6.82
CA THR A 55 -2.07 -15.79 7.68
C THR A 55 -1.58 -16.14 9.07
N ILE A 56 -1.85 -15.28 10.05
CA ILE A 56 -1.42 -15.44 11.44
C ILE A 56 -2.66 -15.47 12.31
N ASP A 57 -3.46 -16.50 12.08
CA ASP A 57 -4.66 -16.80 12.83
C ASP A 57 -4.37 -17.61 14.11
N ARG A 58 -5.40 -17.99 14.82
CA ARG A 58 -5.29 -18.79 16.06
C ARG A 58 -4.55 -20.09 15.84
N GLU A 59 -4.83 -20.82 14.76
CA GLU A 59 -4.20 -22.12 14.50
C GLU A 59 -2.69 -21.99 14.30
N VAL A 60 -2.27 -21.00 13.51
CA VAL A 60 -0.85 -20.69 13.28
C VAL A 60 -0.18 -20.26 14.58
N ILE A 61 -0.82 -19.42 15.40
CA ILE A 61 -0.31 -18.98 16.70
C ILE A 61 -0.15 -20.16 17.65
N ASP A 62 -1.14 -21.06 17.74
CA ASP A 62 -1.09 -22.23 18.61
C ASP A 62 0.12 -23.12 18.25
N ARG A 63 0.35 -23.36 16.96
CA ARG A 63 1.50 -24.13 16.47
C ARG A 63 2.85 -23.46 16.72
N LEU A 64 2.93 -22.14 16.49
CA LEU A 64 4.17 -21.40 16.74
C LEU A 64 4.54 -21.41 18.23
N GLU A 65 3.55 -21.32 19.13
CA GLU A 65 3.79 -21.45 20.57
C GLU A 65 4.30 -22.85 20.94
N GLU A 66 3.70 -23.92 20.38
CA GLU A 66 4.18 -25.30 20.54
C GLU A 66 5.63 -25.49 20.09
N TYR A 67 6.07 -24.77 19.05
CA TYR A 67 7.45 -24.78 18.59
C TYR A 67 8.40 -23.92 19.43
N GLY A 68 7.89 -23.18 20.42
CA GLY A 68 8.67 -22.29 21.28
C GLY A 68 9.00 -20.94 20.65
N VAL A 69 8.30 -20.53 19.61
CA VAL A 69 8.43 -19.19 19.01
C VAL A 69 7.88 -18.16 19.96
N GLY A 70 8.70 -17.20 20.40
CA GLY A 70 8.30 -16.18 21.37
C GLY A 70 7.95 -14.82 20.76
N ILE A 71 8.33 -14.59 19.50
CA ILE A 71 8.12 -13.29 18.82
C ILE A 71 7.77 -13.48 17.34
N ILE A 72 6.80 -12.68 16.89
CA ILE A 72 6.50 -12.46 15.47
C ILE A 72 6.76 -10.99 15.14
N ALA A 73 7.71 -10.73 14.24
CA ALA A 73 7.99 -9.40 13.73
C ALA A 73 7.36 -9.22 12.34
N MET A 74 6.35 -8.37 12.26
CA MET A 74 5.77 -7.94 10.99
C MET A 74 6.74 -6.94 10.32
N ARG A 75 7.29 -7.31 9.14
CA ARG A 75 8.18 -6.42 8.37
C ARG A 75 7.39 -5.34 7.57
N CYS A 76 6.27 -4.90 8.13
CA CYS A 76 5.37 -3.90 7.54
C CYS A 76 4.63 -3.12 8.63
N ALA A 77 3.92 -2.07 8.24
CA ALA A 77 3.12 -1.27 9.16
C ALA A 77 1.75 -1.91 9.47
N GLY A 78 1.16 -2.61 8.48
CA GLY A 78 -0.13 -3.30 8.61
C GLY A 78 -0.01 -4.59 9.42
N TYR A 79 -1.06 -4.96 10.15
CA TYR A 79 -1.15 -6.19 10.94
C TYR A 79 -2.57 -6.76 11.02
N ASN A 80 -3.40 -6.44 10.02
CA ASN A 80 -4.80 -6.89 9.98
C ASN A 80 -4.93 -8.42 9.82
N ASN A 81 -3.88 -9.06 9.34
CA ASN A 81 -3.74 -10.50 9.14
C ASN A 81 -3.29 -11.25 10.41
N VAL A 82 -3.19 -10.57 11.56
CA VAL A 82 -2.76 -11.17 12.84
C VAL A 82 -3.94 -11.23 13.83
N ASP A 83 -4.23 -12.41 14.36
CA ASP A 83 -5.15 -12.57 15.49
C ASP A 83 -4.46 -12.13 16.80
N LEU A 84 -4.49 -10.82 17.08
CA LEU A 84 -3.90 -10.24 18.28
C LEU A 84 -4.50 -10.80 19.58
N LYS A 85 -5.76 -11.26 19.56
CA LYS A 85 -6.40 -11.84 20.75
C LYS A 85 -5.82 -13.22 21.06
N ALA A 86 -5.58 -14.01 20.02
CA ALA A 86 -4.92 -15.31 20.17
C ALA A 86 -3.47 -15.17 20.60
N ALA A 87 -2.74 -14.16 20.13
CA ALA A 87 -1.33 -13.94 20.46
C ALA A 87 -1.13 -13.34 21.87
N ALA A 88 -2.13 -12.69 22.45
CA ALA A 88 -2.01 -11.95 23.70
C ALA A 88 -1.52 -12.82 24.87
N GLY A 89 -0.39 -12.42 25.48
CA GLY A 89 0.25 -13.11 26.60
C GLY A 89 1.00 -14.39 26.20
N ARG A 90 1.09 -14.76 24.93
CA ARG A 90 1.69 -15.97 24.39
C ARG A 90 2.90 -15.67 23.50
N ILE A 91 2.67 -14.91 22.43
CA ILE A 91 3.71 -14.55 21.47
C ILE A 91 3.72 -13.03 21.34
N ARG A 92 4.90 -12.43 21.44
CA ARG A 92 5.06 -10.98 21.27
C ARG A 92 4.92 -10.60 19.79
N ILE A 93 3.97 -9.72 19.48
CA ILE A 93 3.81 -9.16 18.13
C ILE A 93 4.46 -7.78 18.07
N VAL A 94 5.37 -7.59 17.14
CA VAL A 94 6.03 -6.31 16.85
C VAL A 94 5.90 -5.99 15.36
N ARG A 95 6.11 -4.73 14.99
CA ARG A 95 5.96 -4.31 13.59
C ARG A 95 6.92 -3.18 13.24
N VAL A 96 6.98 -2.83 11.97
CA VAL A 96 7.65 -1.62 11.49
C VAL A 96 6.61 -0.51 11.36
N PRO A 97 6.52 0.41 12.33
CA PRO A 97 5.45 1.40 12.38
C PRO A 97 5.56 2.47 11.28
N ALA A 98 6.77 2.71 10.81
CA ALA A 98 7.07 3.67 9.74
C ALA A 98 8.40 3.29 9.07
N TYR A 99 8.47 3.50 7.76
CA TYR A 99 9.71 3.35 6.99
C TYR A 99 9.95 4.64 6.19
N SER A 100 9.75 4.69 4.88
CA SER A 100 9.90 5.92 4.08
C SER A 100 8.53 6.51 3.71
N PRO A 101 8.08 7.61 4.33
CA PRO A 101 6.84 8.26 3.90
C PRO A 101 6.95 8.83 2.48
N TYR A 102 8.16 9.21 2.05
CA TYR A 102 8.43 9.70 0.71
C TYR A 102 8.21 8.64 -0.36
N ALA A 103 8.60 7.37 -0.12
CA ALA A 103 8.38 6.28 -1.07
C ALA A 103 6.92 6.21 -1.53
N VAL A 104 5.99 6.20 -0.58
CA VAL A 104 4.55 6.11 -0.86
C VAL A 104 4.01 7.40 -1.49
N ALA A 105 4.45 8.56 -1.01
CA ALA A 105 4.03 9.86 -1.54
C ALA A 105 4.50 10.06 -2.99
N GLU A 106 5.75 9.74 -3.30
CA GLU A 106 6.33 9.81 -4.64
C GLU A 106 5.66 8.82 -5.60
N HIS A 107 5.36 7.61 -5.14
CA HIS A 107 4.62 6.63 -5.94
C HIS A 107 3.23 7.15 -6.31
N GLY A 108 2.49 7.73 -5.36
CA GLY A 108 1.20 8.37 -5.62
C GLY A 108 1.29 9.47 -6.67
N MET A 109 2.32 10.31 -6.60
CA MET A 109 2.59 11.32 -7.64
C MET A 109 2.97 10.66 -8.97
N GLY A 110 3.74 9.60 -8.96
CA GLY A 110 4.09 8.80 -10.14
C GLY A 110 2.85 8.27 -10.87
N LEU A 111 1.86 7.75 -10.13
CA LEU A 111 0.56 7.31 -10.68
C LEU A 111 -0.19 8.48 -11.33
N ILE A 112 -0.26 9.64 -10.66
CA ILE A 112 -0.91 10.84 -11.21
C ILE A 112 -0.27 11.26 -12.54
N LEU A 113 1.05 11.42 -12.55
CA LEU A 113 1.78 11.84 -13.75
C LEU A 113 1.63 10.84 -14.90
N THR A 114 1.65 9.54 -14.57
CA THR A 114 1.49 8.47 -15.56
C THR A 114 0.07 8.48 -16.15
N LEU A 115 -0.97 8.64 -15.33
CA LEU A 115 -2.36 8.76 -15.77
C LEU A 115 -2.60 10.03 -16.58
N ASN A 116 -2.18 11.18 -16.06
CA ASN A 116 -2.40 12.48 -16.68
C ASN A 116 -1.68 12.60 -18.02
N ARG A 117 -0.36 12.32 -18.03
CA ARG A 117 0.46 12.48 -19.23
C ARG A 117 0.49 11.22 -20.11
N LYS A 118 -0.22 10.15 -19.70
CA LYS A 118 -0.35 8.87 -20.43
C LYS A 118 1.01 8.27 -20.84
N ILE A 119 2.00 8.40 -19.97
CA ILE A 119 3.41 8.03 -20.23
C ILE A 119 3.53 6.56 -20.61
N HIS A 120 2.83 5.67 -19.90
CA HIS A 120 2.80 4.23 -20.17
C HIS A 120 2.27 3.92 -21.58
N ARG A 121 1.23 4.62 -22.03
CA ARG A 121 0.63 4.44 -23.37
C ARG A 121 1.54 5.00 -24.46
N ALA A 122 2.12 6.17 -24.23
CA ALA A 122 3.07 6.77 -25.16
C ALA A 122 4.30 5.88 -25.35
N TYR A 123 4.84 5.32 -24.25
CA TYR A 123 5.96 4.39 -24.26
C TYR A 123 5.67 3.13 -25.11
N ILE A 124 4.52 2.48 -24.90
CA ILE A 124 4.13 1.29 -25.67
C ILE A 124 3.99 1.64 -27.15
N ARG A 125 3.27 2.74 -27.49
CA ARG A 125 3.06 3.16 -28.88
C ARG A 125 4.37 3.42 -29.64
N THR A 126 5.32 4.11 -29.03
CA THR A 126 6.60 4.42 -29.69
C THR A 126 7.43 3.18 -29.94
N ARG A 127 7.32 2.13 -29.10
CA ARG A 127 7.93 0.82 -29.36
C ARG A 127 7.35 0.12 -30.59
N ASP A 128 6.06 0.36 -30.87
CA ASP A 128 5.35 -0.13 -32.06
C ASP A 128 5.44 0.85 -33.23
N HIS A 129 6.39 1.79 -33.20
CA HIS A 129 6.61 2.84 -34.21
C HIS A 129 5.38 3.72 -34.47
N ASN A 130 4.45 3.79 -33.52
CA ASN A 130 3.30 4.71 -33.58
C ASN A 130 3.62 6.01 -32.84
N PHE A 131 3.94 7.06 -33.57
CA PHE A 131 4.30 8.39 -33.04
C PHE A 131 3.09 9.37 -33.01
N SER A 132 1.88 8.90 -33.20
CA SER A 132 0.67 9.74 -33.12
C SER A 132 0.46 10.26 -31.69
N LEU A 133 0.12 11.55 -31.58
CA LEU A 133 -0.24 12.20 -30.31
C LEU A 133 -1.73 12.07 -29.98
N GLU A 134 -2.53 11.48 -30.87
CA GLU A 134 -3.98 11.33 -30.68
C GLU A 134 -4.30 10.56 -29.40
N GLY A 135 -5.18 11.14 -28.57
CA GLY A 135 -5.60 10.60 -27.30
C GLY A 135 -4.54 10.67 -26.17
N LEU A 136 -3.44 11.42 -26.34
CA LEU A 136 -2.40 11.62 -25.31
C LEU A 136 -2.49 12.96 -24.59
N ILE A 137 -3.56 13.75 -24.83
CA ILE A 137 -3.76 15.04 -24.16
C ILE A 137 -3.90 14.85 -22.64
N GLY A 138 -3.10 15.58 -21.87
CA GLY A 138 -3.18 15.73 -20.42
C GLY A 138 -3.56 17.15 -20.02
N PHE A 139 -3.46 17.47 -18.73
CA PHE A 139 -3.68 18.82 -18.20
C PHE A 139 -2.47 19.26 -17.35
N ASP A 140 -2.34 20.57 -17.15
CA ASP A 140 -1.34 21.13 -16.24
C ASP A 140 -1.82 20.97 -14.79
N MET A 141 -0.94 20.50 -13.92
CA MET A 141 -1.25 20.38 -12.49
C MET A 141 -1.20 21.72 -11.77
N TYR A 142 -0.45 22.67 -12.32
CA TYR A 142 -0.35 24.04 -11.78
C TYR A 142 -1.72 24.69 -11.65
N GLY A 143 -2.01 25.23 -10.46
CA GLY A 143 -3.29 25.87 -10.15
C GLY A 143 -4.47 24.92 -9.90
N LYS A 144 -4.29 23.59 -10.08
CA LYS A 144 -5.27 22.57 -9.72
C LYS A 144 -5.31 22.36 -8.21
N THR A 145 -6.36 21.72 -7.72
CA THR A 145 -6.55 21.42 -6.30
C THR A 145 -6.32 19.94 -6.02
N ALA A 146 -5.42 19.64 -5.09
CA ALA A 146 -5.24 18.31 -4.51
C ALA A 146 -5.99 18.22 -3.18
N GLY A 147 -6.90 17.27 -3.06
CA GLY A 147 -7.59 16.90 -1.83
C GLY A 147 -6.89 15.70 -1.20
N ILE A 148 -6.40 15.86 0.02
CA ILE A 148 -5.62 14.87 0.75
C ILE A 148 -6.45 14.36 1.91
N ILE A 149 -6.84 13.09 1.86
CA ILE A 149 -7.58 12.41 2.91
C ILE A 149 -6.61 11.60 3.75
N GLY A 150 -6.39 12.04 4.99
CA GLY A 150 -5.33 11.57 5.86
C GLY A 150 -4.06 12.41 5.77
N THR A 151 -3.84 13.29 6.76
CA THR A 151 -2.72 14.23 6.81
C THR A 151 -1.59 13.78 7.75
N GLY A 152 -1.45 12.46 7.92
CA GLY A 152 -0.32 11.83 8.59
C GLY A 152 1.00 12.08 7.87
N LYS A 153 2.07 11.39 8.25
CA LYS A 153 3.41 11.58 7.66
C LYS A 153 3.41 11.49 6.12
N ILE A 154 2.74 10.46 5.56
CA ILE A 154 2.69 10.26 4.10
C ILE A 154 1.88 11.37 3.43
N GLY A 155 0.69 11.70 3.97
CA GLY A 155 -0.15 12.75 3.40
C GLY A 155 0.52 14.12 3.40
N ARG A 156 1.34 14.44 4.42
CA ARG A 156 2.13 15.67 4.45
C ARG A 156 3.23 15.67 3.38
N CYS A 157 4.00 14.59 3.25
CA CYS A 157 4.98 14.46 2.18
C CYS A 157 4.33 14.61 0.80
N PHE A 158 3.15 14.03 0.61
CA PHE A 158 2.41 14.17 -0.64
C PHE A 158 1.92 15.61 -0.87
N ALA A 159 1.49 16.32 0.19
CA ALA A 159 1.13 17.74 0.14
C ALA A 159 2.32 18.62 -0.31
N ASP A 160 3.50 18.34 0.24
CA ASP A 160 4.72 19.07 -0.13
C ASP A 160 5.08 18.87 -1.60
N ILE A 161 4.97 17.63 -2.11
CA ILE A 161 5.17 17.31 -3.53
C ILE A 161 4.16 18.09 -4.39
N CYS A 162 2.86 18.05 -4.04
CA CYS A 162 1.81 18.79 -4.75
C CYS A 162 2.04 20.31 -4.73
N THR A 163 2.53 20.84 -3.61
CA THR A 163 2.91 22.26 -3.50
C THR A 163 4.04 22.60 -4.47
N GLY A 164 5.03 21.71 -4.63
CA GLY A 164 6.09 21.85 -5.61
C GLY A 164 5.59 21.91 -7.06
N PHE A 165 4.44 21.31 -7.35
CA PHE A 165 3.73 21.43 -8.65
C PHE A 165 2.86 22.69 -8.77
N GLY A 166 2.83 23.56 -7.75
CA GLY A 166 2.01 24.77 -7.74
C GLY A 166 0.52 24.51 -7.59
N MET A 167 0.14 23.40 -6.95
CA MET A 167 -1.27 23.05 -6.67
C MET A 167 -1.78 23.74 -5.41
N ASN A 168 -3.10 23.93 -5.34
CA ASN A 168 -3.81 24.27 -4.11
C ASN A 168 -4.02 22.99 -3.27
N ILE A 169 -3.82 23.05 -1.96
CA ILE A 169 -3.85 21.88 -1.09
C ILE A 169 -5.02 21.98 -0.11
N LEU A 170 -5.92 21.01 -0.17
CA LEU A 170 -6.98 20.79 0.82
C LEU A 170 -6.70 19.51 1.59
N GLY A 171 -6.95 19.52 2.91
CA GLY A 171 -6.80 18.37 3.78
C GLY A 171 -8.08 18.03 4.52
N TYR A 172 -8.29 16.73 4.73
CA TYR A 172 -9.30 16.20 5.63
C TYR A 172 -8.66 15.12 6.51
N ASP A 173 -8.72 15.32 7.81
CA ASP A 173 -8.28 14.36 8.83
C ASP A 173 -9.06 14.62 10.13
N PRO A 174 -9.56 13.60 10.83
CA PRO A 174 -10.14 13.79 12.16
C PRO A 174 -9.16 14.38 13.19
N PHE A 175 -7.87 14.21 12.95
CA PHE A 175 -6.78 14.70 13.80
C PHE A 175 -5.88 15.64 13.00
N GLU A 176 -6.24 16.92 12.97
CA GLU A 176 -5.51 17.94 12.25
C GLU A 176 -4.07 18.09 12.76
N SER A 177 -3.11 18.15 11.84
CA SER A 177 -1.70 18.36 12.14
C SER A 177 -1.28 19.80 11.85
N PRO A 178 -0.63 20.51 12.79
CA PRO A 178 -0.12 21.85 12.54
C PRO A 178 1.01 21.89 11.49
N GLU A 179 1.61 20.74 11.18
CA GLU A 179 2.66 20.61 10.17
C GLU A 179 2.11 20.40 8.75
N PHE A 180 0.80 20.35 8.57
CA PHE A 180 0.19 20.20 7.24
C PHE A 180 0.20 21.54 6.49
N ALA A 181 0.83 21.58 5.33
CA ALA A 181 0.99 22.80 4.54
C ALA A 181 -0.24 23.23 3.73
N GLY A 182 -1.38 22.54 3.89
CA GLY A 182 -2.64 22.84 3.20
C GLY A 182 -3.68 23.47 4.11
N LYS A 183 -4.87 23.73 3.54
CA LYS A 183 -6.05 24.19 4.27
C LYS A 183 -6.92 23.01 4.65
N TYR A 184 -7.24 22.86 5.93
CA TYR A 184 -8.24 21.88 6.39
C TYR A 184 -9.66 22.30 6.01
N THR A 185 -10.46 21.30 5.67
CA THR A 185 -11.88 21.46 5.35
C THR A 185 -12.65 20.16 5.68
N ASP A 186 -13.98 20.23 5.66
CA ASP A 186 -14.81 19.02 5.73
C ASP A 186 -14.67 18.18 4.46
N LEU A 187 -15.07 16.90 4.57
CA LEU A 187 -14.93 15.94 3.47
C LEU A 187 -15.71 16.35 2.23
N ASP A 188 -16.94 16.82 2.38
CA ASP A 188 -17.80 17.19 1.24
C ASP A 188 -17.22 18.36 0.45
N THR A 189 -16.71 19.37 1.16
CA THR A 189 -16.01 20.51 0.54
C THR A 189 -14.74 20.06 -0.18
N LEU A 190 -13.93 19.17 0.44
CA LEU A 190 -12.73 18.61 -0.19
C LEU A 190 -13.09 17.90 -1.50
N LEU A 191 -14.09 17.00 -1.47
CA LEU A 191 -14.52 16.24 -2.63
C LEU A 191 -15.02 17.18 -3.76
N ALA A 192 -15.82 18.21 -3.42
CA ALA A 192 -16.39 19.14 -4.39
C ALA A 192 -15.35 20.07 -5.03
N GLN A 193 -14.24 20.37 -4.35
CA GLN A 193 -13.24 21.33 -4.83
C GLN A 193 -11.98 20.71 -5.40
N SER A 194 -11.76 19.41 -5.23
CA SER A 194 -10.53 18.75 -5.66
C SER A 194 -10.58 18.28 -7.10
N ASP A 195 -9.50 18.50 -7.84
CA ASP A 195 -9.26 17.92 -9.16
C ASP A 195 -8.60 16.55 -9.05
N ILE A 196 -7.82 16.34 -7.97
CA ILE A 196 -7.16 15.09 -7.61
C ILE A 196 -7.43 14.81 -6.15
N ILE A 197 -7.88 13.61 -5.82
CA ILE A 197 -8.15 13.14 -4.45
C ILE A 197 -7.20 11.99 -4.15
N SER A 198 -6.41 12.10 -3.08
CA SER A 198 -5.44 11.08 -2.69
C SER A 198 -5.69 10.59 -1.26
N LEU A 199 -5.73 9.25 -1.10
CA LEU A 199 -6.02 8.59 0.17
C LEU A 199 -4.72 8.18 0.88
N HIS A 200 -4.54 8.70 2.11
CA HIS A 200 -3.38 8.42 2.96
C HIS A 200 -3.80 8.12 4.41
N CYS A 201 -5.06 7.75 4.64
CA CYS A 201 -5.59 7.38 5.95
C CYS A 201 -5.54 5.86 6.17
N PRO A 202 -5.44 5.38 7.43
CA PRO A 202 -5.60 3.96 7.72
C PRO A 202 -7.05 3.52 7.51
N LEU A 203 -7.25 2.23 7.26
CA LEU A 203 -8.59 1.64 7.24
C LEU A 203 -9.11 1.46 8.66
N THR A 204 -10.31 1.95 8.92
CA THR A 204 -11.09 1.73 10.14
C THR A 204 -12.49 1.23 9.79
N ARG A 205 -13.29 0.89 10.80
CA ARG A 205 -14.69 0.53 10.57
C ARG A 205 -15.51 1.68 9.99
N GLU A 206 -15.21 2.89 10.45
CA GLU A 206 -15.97 4.12 10.14
C GLU A 206 -15.68 4.64 8.74
N ASN A 207 -14.49 4.38 8.21
CA ASN A 207 -14.06 4.87 6.89
C ASN A 207 -14.00 3.79 5.81
N ARG A 208 -14.48 2.57 6.11
CA ARG A 208 -14.65 1.56 5.08
C ARG A 208 -15.61 2.10 4.01
N HIS A 209 -15.23 1.95 2.72
CA HIS A 209 -15.96 2.51 1.59
C HIS A 209 -16.22 4.03 1.74
N LEU A 210 -15.20 4.75 2.23
CA LEU A 210 -15.24 6.23 2.29
C LEU A 210 -15.51 6.83 0.90
N ILE A 211 -14.92 6.23 -0.13
CA ILE A 211 -15.21 6.54 -1.52
C ILE A 211 -16.24 5.54 -2.02
N ASN A 212 -17.47 6.00 -2.20
CA ASN A 212 -18.65 5.26 -2.61
C ASN A 212 -19.50 6.09 -3.59
N SER A 213 -20.65 5.58 -4.01
CA SER A 213 -21.52 6.28 -4.99
C SER A 213 -21.91 7.69 -4.53
N ASP A 214 -22.23 7.87 -3.24
CA ASP A 214 -22.64 9.19 -2.72
C ASP A 214 -21.48 10.18 -2.73
N THR A 215 -20.31 9.77 -2.24
CA THR A 215 -19.11 10.63 -2.20
C THR A 215 -18.57 10.90 -3.60
N ILE A 216 -18.61 9.94 -4.52
CA ILE A 216 -18.27 10.13 -5.93
C ILE A 216 -19.22 11.15 -6.57
N SER A 217 -20.51 11.12 -6.26
CA SER A 217 -21.48 12.07 -6.81
C SER A 217 -21.14 13.52 -6.47
N LYS A 218 -20.50 13.79 -5.32
CA LYS A 218 -20.09 15.11 -4.84
C LYS A 218 -18.80 15.63 -5.49
N MET A 219 -17.98 14.76 -6.08
CA MET A 219 -16.70 15.14 -6.71
C MET A 219 -16.89 16.02 -7.92
N LYS A 220 -15.85 16.72 -8.35
CA LYS A 220 -15.81 17.32 -9.68
C LYS A 220 -15.93 16.23 -10.75
N THR A 221 -16.63 16.52 -11.83
CA THR A 221 -16.62 15.65 -13.02
C THR A 221 -15.22 15.59 -13.59
N GLY A 222 -14.70 14.38 -13.80
CA GLY A 222 -13.35 14.18 -14.29
C GLY A 222 -12.27 14.21 -13.19
N ALA A 223 -12.64 14.22 -11.90
CA ALA A 223 -11.68 14.13 -10.79
C ALA A 223 -10.87 12.83 -10.83
N TYR A 224 -9.61 12.89 -10.41
CA TYR A 224 -8.74 11.73 -10.29
C TYR A 224 -8.75 11.19 -8.86
N ILE A 225 -8.73 9.87 -8.71
CA ILE A 225 -8.65 9.19 -7.40
C ILE A 225 -7.34 8.41 -7.34
N ILE A 226 -6.58 8.61 -6.26
CA ILE A 226 -5.32 7.91 -6.00
C ILE A 226 -5.43 7.19 -4.66
N ASN A 227 -5.16 5.88 -4.67
CA ASN A 227 -5.17 5.09 -3.46
C ASN A 227 -3.88 4.26 -3.34
N THR A 228 -3.02 4.69 -2.44
CA THR A 228 -1.79 3.99 -2.02
C THR A 228 -1.87 3.57 -0.55
N SER A 229 -3.09 3.45 -0.01
CA SER A 229 -3.34 3.19 1.41
C SER A 229 -3.94 1.81 1.66
N ARG A 230 -5.27 1.66 1.53
CA ARG A 230 -5.98 0.38 1.68
C ARG A 230 -7.10 0.27 0.66
N GLY A 231 -7.24 -0.88 0.02
CA GLY A 231 -8.26 -1.12 -1.02
C GLY A 231 -9.67 -0.85 -0.53
N GLN A 232 -10.03 -1.36 0.63
CA GLN A 232 -11.37 -1.23 1.24
C GLN A 232 -11.79 0.21 1.62
N LEU A 233 -10.94 1.23 1.41
CA LEU A 233 -11.37 2.63 1.49
C LEU A 233 -12.26 3.02 0.32
N ILE A 234 -12.23 2.26 -0.76
CA ILE A 234 -13.01 2.49 -1.97
C ILE A 234 -13.99 1.32 -2.16
N ASP A 235 -15.25 1.64 -2.39
CA ASP A 235 -16.25 0.73 -2.94
C ASP A 235 -15.92 0.52 -4.44
N THR A 236 -15.37 -0.63 -4.76
CA THR A 236 -14.85 -0.89 -6.11
C THR A 236 -15.93 -0.85 -7.19
N PRO A 237 -17.13 -1.44 -7.01
CA PRO A 237 -18.25 -1.25 -7.92
C PRO A 237 -18.61 0.21 -8.17
N ALA A 238 -18.71 1.02 -7.12
CA ALA A 238 -19.03 2.44 -7.26
C ALA A 238 -17.93 3.21 -8.02
N LEU A 239 -16.66 2.89 -7.79
CA LEU A 239 -15.55 3.45 -8.57
C LEU A 239 -15.67 3.09 -10.05
N MET A 240 -15.98 1.84 -10.39
CA MET A 240 -16.14 1.39 -11.77
C MET A 240 -17.26 2.15 -12.49
N ASP A 241 -18.39 2.35 -11.84
CA ASP A 241 -19.50 3.12 -12.39
C ASP A 241 -19.12 4.61 -12.58
N GLY A 242 -18.39 5.17 -11.62
CA GLY A 242 -17.82 6.52 -11.71
C GLY A 242 -16.86 6.67 -12.89
N LEU A 243 -15.99 5.70 -13.13
CA LEU A 243 -15.04 5.68 -14.26
C LEU A 243 -15.77 5.53 -15.61
N LYS A 244 -16.74 4.62 -15.70
CA LYS A 244 -17.54 4.39 -16.92
C LYS A 244 -18.38 5.60 -17.31
N SER A 245 -18.94 6.31 -16.32
CA SER A 245 -19.74 7.53 -16.57
C SER A 245 -18.89 8.77 -16.83
N GLY A 246 -17.58 8.72 -16.59
CA GLY A 246 -16.67 9.87 -16.66
C GLY A 246 -16.79 10.83 -15.47
N LYS A 247 -17.56 10.50 -14.45
CA LYS A 247 -17.61 11.26 -13.19
C LYS A 247 -16.25 11.20 -12.50
N VAL A 248 -15.61 10.03 -12.47
CA VAL A 248 -14.21 9.84 -12.14
C VAL A 248 -13.43 9.82 -13.44
N GLY A 249 -12.50 10.74 -13.61
CA GLY A 249 -11.70 10.87 -14.84
C GLY A 249 -10.63 9.78 -14.96
N ALA A 250 -9.99 9.43 -13.84
CA ALA A 250 -9.00 8.37 -13.79
C ALA A 250 -8.81 7.84 -12.34
N ALA A 251 -8.29 6.63 -12.22
CA ALA A 251 -7.91 6.04 -10.93
C ALA A 251 -6.50 5.44 -10.97
N GLY A 252 -5.69 5.78 -9.97
CA GLY A 252 -4.38 5.18 -9.70
C GLY A 252 -4.43 4.40 -8.39
N LEU A 253 -4.34 3.08 -8.51
CA LEU A 253 -4.57 2.15 -7.41
C LEU A 253 -3.31 1.31 -7.18
N ASP A 254 -2.64 1.52 -6.04
CA ASP A 254 -1.57 0.62 -5.60
C ASP A 254 -2.11 -0.52 -4.73
N VAL A 255 -3.36 -0.40 -4.31
CA VAL A 255 -4.08 -1.34 -3.45
C VAL A 255 -5.45 -1.64 -4.05
N TYR A 256 -5.95 -2.85 -3.76
CA TYR A 256 -7.24 -3.33 -4.21
C TYR A 256 -8.02 -3.94 -3.05
N GLU A 257 -9.36 -4.00 -3.14
CA GLU A 257 -10.21 -4.44 -2.04
C GLU A 257 -9.97 -5.91 -1.66
N GLU A 258 -9.72 -6.77 -2.66
CA GLU A 258 -9.52 -8.22 -2.53
C GLU A 258 -8.10 -8.65 -2.96
N GLU A 259 -7.09 -7.85 -2.61
CA GLU A 259 -5.70 -8.04 -3.06
C GLU A 259 -5.00 -9.30 -2.56
N THR A 260 -5.51 -9.92 -1.48
CA THR A 260 -4.79 -10.89 -0.66
C THR A 260 -4.30 -12.13 -1.42
N ASP A 261 -5.03 -12.57 -2.44
CA ASP A 261 -4.70 -13.80 -3.17
C ASP A 261 -3.92 -13.55 -4.47
N LEU A 262 -3.89 -12.31 -4.95
CA LEU A 262 -3.34 -11.98 -6.26
C LEU A 262 -2.05 -11.18 -6.18
N PHE A 263 -1.95 -10.24 -5.24
CA PHE A 263 -0.80 -9.33 -5.18
C PHE A 263 0.46 -10.04 -4.69
N PHE A 264 1.60 -9.62 -5.23
CA PHE A 264 2.95 -10.15 -5.00
C PHE A 264 3.24 -11.53 -5.63
N GLU A 265 2.32 -12.09 -6.42
CA GLU A 265 2.49 -13.36 -7.12
C GLU A 265 2.48 -13.16 -8.66
N ASP A 266 3.05 -14.12 -9.39
CA ASP A 266 3.07 -14.11 -10.84
C ASP A 266 1.95 -14.99 -11.40
N PHE A 267 0.93 -14.34 -11.96
CA PHE A 267 -0.21 -14.98 -12.64
C PHE A 267 -0.16 -14.78 -14.16
N SER A 268 1.00 -14.43 -14.73
CA SER A 268 1.11 -14.11 -16.18
C SER A 268 0.72 -15.27 -17.10
N GLU A 269 0.81 -16.52 -16.61
CA GLU A 269 0.42 -17.73 -17.34
C GLU A 269 -0.91 -18.33 -16.86
N GLU A 270 -1.63 -17.65 -15.93
CA GLU A 270 -2.87 -18.15 -15.34
C GLU A 270 -4.07 -17.25 -15.67
N ILE A 271 -5.27 -17.79 -15.52
CA ILE A 271 -6.50 -17.01 -15.68
C ILE A 271 -6.86 -16.35 -14.35
N ILE A 272 -6.84 -15.02 -14.32
CA ILE A 272 -7.34 -14.25 -13.20
C ILE A 272 -8.87 -14.43 -13.14
N ARG A 273 -9.37 -14.98 -12.02
CA ARG A 273 -10.80 -15.24 -11.83
C ARG A 273 -11.58 -14.04 -11.29
N ASP A 274 -10.88 -12.98 -10.89
CA ASP A 274 -11.47 -11.73 -10.45
C ASP A 274 -11.86 -10.88 -11.66
N ASP A 275 -13.14 -10.93 -12.03
CA ASP A 275 -13.68 -10.18 -13.17
C ASP A 275 -13.63 -8.65 -12.93
N ILE A 276 -13.71 -8.21 -11.67
CA ILE A 276 -13.69 -6.80 -11.29
C ILE A 276 -12.28 -6.24 -11.51
N LEU A 277 -11.28 -6.91 -10.96
CA LEU A 277 -9.87 -6.53 -11.15
C LEU A 277 -9.48 -6.58 -12.63
N SER A 278 -9.85 -7.65 -13.33
CA SER A 278 -9.59 -7.79 -14.77
C SER A 278 -10.21 -6.65 -15.59
N THR A 279 -11.42 -6.24 -15.23
CA THR A 279 -12.08 -5.08 -15.85
C THR A 279 -11.34 -3.78 -15.53
N LEU A 280 -10.97 -3.53 -14.27
CA LEU A 280 -10.22 -2.34 -13.87
C LEU A 280 -8.89 -2.22 -14.62
N ILE A 281 -8.13 -3.29 -14.70
CA ILE A 281 -6.82 -3.32 -15.41
C ILE A 281 -7.02 -3.03 -16.91
N SER A 282 -8.13 -3.43 -17.50
CA SER A 282 -8.45 -3.19 -18.91
C SER A 282 -8.85 -1.74 -19.23
N MET A 283 -9.25 -0.95 -18.23
CA MET A 283 -9.71 0.42 -18.43
C MET A 283 -8.55 1.36 -18.81
N PRO A 284 -8.69 2.18 -19.86
CA PRO A 284 -7.61 3.05 -20.35
C PRO A 284 -7.26 4.22 -19.43
N ASN A 285 -8.10 4.50 -18.44
CA ASN A 285 -7.99 5.56 -17.45
C ASN A 285 -7.75 5.01 -16.03
N VAL A 286 -7.31 3.77 -15.92
CA VAL A 286 -6.94 3.13 -14.65
C VAL A 286 -5.51 2.63 -14.74
N ILE A 287 -4.77 2.78 -13.65
CA ILE A 287 -3.48 2.12 -13.42
C ILE A 287 -3.58 1.39 -12.09
N VAL A 288 -3.31 0.09 -12.12
CA VAL A 288 -3.17 -0.75 -10.93
C VAL A 288 -1.71 -1.15 -10.80
N THR A 289 -1.17 -1.01 -9.62
CA THR A 289 0.15 -1.51 -9.22
C THR A 289 0.00 -2.44 -8.02
N SER A 290 0.91 -3.37 -7.82
CA SER A 290 0.75 -4.51 -6.91
C SER A 290 1.25 -4.20 -5.50
N HIS A 291 0.67 -3.19 -4.83
CA HIS A 291 1.00 -2.78 -3.46
C HIS A 291 2.50 -2.51 -3.28
N GLN A 292 3.09 -1.83 -4.28
CA GLN A 292 4.53 -1.60 -4.38
C GLN A 292 4.96 -0.18 -3.99
N ALA A 293 4.04 0.69 -3.54
CA ALA A 293 4.35 2.08 -3.24
C ALA A 293 5.46 2.26 -2.19
N PHE A 294 5.70 1.25 -1.35
CA PHE A 294 6.79 1.26 -0.37
C PHE A 294 8.16 0.87 -0.96
N LEU A 295 8.22 0.25 -2.14
CA LEU A 295 9.38 -0.49 -2.64
C LEU A 295 10.50 0.44 -3.13
N THR A 296 11.23 1.03 -2.19
CA THR A 296 12.47 1.80 -2.42
C THR A 296 13.61 1.25 -1.57
N LYS A 297 14.84 1.57 -1.93
CA LYS A 297 16.02 1.14 -1.17
C LYS A 297 15.96 1.65 0.28
N GLU A 298 15.59 2.90 0.45
CA GLU A 298 15.50 3.58 1.74
C GLU A 298 14.43 2.92 2.62
N ALA A 299 13.28 2.57 2.04
CA ALA A 299 12.22 1.87 2.76
C ALA A 299 12.64 0.45 3.14
N LEU A 300 13.22 -0.32 2.21
CA LEU A 300 13.71 -1.67 2.48
C LEU A 300 14.81 -1.69 3.56
N ASP A 301 15.75 -0.75 3.51
CA ASP A 301 16.79 -0.60 4.52
C ASP A 301 16.21 -0.24 5.90
N ALA A 302 15.23 0.68 5.95
CA ALA A 302 14.55 1.05 7.19
C ALA A 302 13.72 -0.12 7.76
N ILE A 303 13.02 -0.87 6.91
CA ILE A 303 12.27 -2.07 7.30
C ILE A 303 13.20 -3.12 7.89
N ALA A 304 14.28 -3.45 7.19
CA ALA A 304 15.22 -4.48 7.64
C ALA A 304 15.90 -4.09 8.95
N ARG A 305 16.33 -2.83 9.10
CA ARG A 305 16.94 -2.32 10.33
C ARG A 305 15.96 -2.41 11.50
N THR A 306 14.76 -1.83 11.36
CA THR A 306 13.77 -1.81 12.44
C THR A 306 13.35 -3.22 12.84
N THR A 307 13.22 -4.14 11.88
CA THR A 307 12.87 -5.53 12.18
C THR A 307 14.00 -6.25 12.92
N ALA A 308 15.26 -6.02 12.52
CA ALA A 308 16.41 -6.56 13.22
C ALA A 308 16.52 -6.01 14.65
N ASP A 309 16.31 -4.70 14.83
CA ASP A 309 16.31 -4.05 16.16
C ASP A 309 15.17 -4.62 17.03
N ASN A 310 13.98 -4.83 16.50
CA ASN A 310 12.87 -5.47 17.21
C ASN A 310 13.21 -6.89 17.72
N PHE A 311 13.96 -7.67 16.94
CA PHE A 311 14.43 -8.99 17.40
C PHE A 311 15.51 -8.87 18.47
N LYS A 312 16.45 -7.93 18.33
CA LYS A 312 17.48 -7.69 19.34
C LYS A 312 16.86 -7.31 20.68
N ASP A 313 15.99 -6.30 20.68
CA ASP A 313 15.29 -5.83 21.88
C ASP A 313 14.48 -6.93 22.60
N TYR A 314 14.05 -7.95 21.86
CA TYR A 314 13.30 -9.06 22.44
C TYR A 314 14.22 -10.14 23.06
N PHE A 315 15.37 -10.40 22.44
CA PHE A 315 16.24 -11.50 22.86
C PHE A 315 17.33 -11.07 23.87
N GLU A 316 17.57 -9.76 24.04
CA GLU A 316 18.40 -9.20 25.10
C GLU A 316 17.66 -9.18 26.46
#